data_32d41389ed4bd79147fd9b765aa5fe76
#
_entry.id   32d41389ed4bd79147fd9b765aa5fe76
#
_cell.length_a   1.000
_cell.length_b   1.000
_cell.length_c   1.000
_cell.angle_alpha   90.00
_cell.angle_beta   90.00
_cell.angle_gamma   90.00
#
_symmetry.space_group_name_H-M   'P 1'
#
loop_
_entity.id
_entity.type
_entity.pdbx_description
1 polymer ?
#
loop_
_entity_poly.entity_id
_entity_poly.type
_entity_poly.pdbx_seq_one_letter_code
_entity_poly.pdbx_strand_id
1 'polypeptide(L)'
;IIEIFDDLSENLPELKNSWAENGMVHLSSLITDSYDIYATFPVKTMADLQNRKLNAPGTSANWLRETGATPVDGALTTYYTNIQTGVTEGTLSFASGILPTRVYEVAPELTRVGIGSMYFGGIAANKDFFDGLPEPVRTAMREAAKATSIAHGDYVAELAARAMDEMQAAGLTVSQLPDEEKAKWVNGLPNIIEPWLEQTGEA
;
A
#
# COMPACT_ATOMS: atom_id res chain seq x y z
N ILE A 1 -8.94 9.83 -1.71
CA ILE A 1 -8.72 8.96 -0.52
C ILE A 1 -7.93 9.71 0.55
N ILE A 2 -6.83 10.40 0.19
CA ILE A 2 -5.97 11.12 1.16
C ILE A 2 -6.77 12.18 1.93
N GLU A 3 -7.60 12.97 1.23
CA GLU A 3 -8.46 13.98 1.83
C GLU A 3 -9.49 13.38 2.80
N ILE A 4 -10.01 12.19 2.49
CA ILE A 4 -10.94 11.48 3.38
C ILE A 4 -10.23 11.06 4.66
N PHE A 5 -9.00 10.55 4.55
CA PHE A 5 -8.25 10.13 5.73
C PHE A 5 -7.80 11.31 6.59
N ASP A 6 -7.42 12.43 5.97
CA ASP A 6 -7.12 13.68 6.67
C ASP A 6 -8.36 14.18 7.42
N ASP A 7 -9.52 14.21 6.75
CA ASP A 7 -10.80 14.62 7.37
C ASP A 7 -11.18 13.72 8.55
N LEU A 8 -11.07 12.40 8.39
CA LEU A 8 -11.33 11.44 9.46
C LEU A 8 -10.35 11.62 10.63
N SER A 9 -9.07 11.83 10.36
CA SER A 9 -8.04 12.03 11.41
C SER A 9 -8.25 13.34 12.17
N GLU A 10 -8.85 14.33 11.57
CA GLU A 10 -9.13 15.62 12.18
C GLU A 10 -10.49 15.66 12.89
N ASN A 11 -11.51 15.05 12.32
CA ASN A 11 -12.92 15.26 12.70
C ASN A 11 -13.58 14.02 13.31
N LEU A 12 -13.07 12.78 13.12
CA LEU A 12 -13.59 11.60 13.81
C LEU A 12 -12.95 11.50 15.20
N PRO A 13 -13.73 11.63 16.30
CA PRO A 13 -13.18 11.67 17.65
C PRO A 13 -12.32 10.45 18.00
N GLU A 14 -12.74 9.26 17.60
CA GLU A 14 -12.06 8.00 17.89
C GLU A 14 -10.65 8.00 17.27
N LEU A 15 -10.52 8.39 16.00
CA LEU A 15 -9.24 8.43 15.32
C LEU A 15 -8.35 9.55 15.85
N LYS A 16 -8.92 10.73 16.08
CA LYS A 16 -8.22 11.87 16.69
C LYS A 16 -7.68 11.56 18.08
N ASN A 17 -8.49 10.91 18.91
CA ASN A 17 -8.10 10.51 20.26
C ASN A 17 -7.03 9.43 20.23
N SER A 18 -7.12 8.47 19.31
CA SER A 18 -6.08 7.44 19.14
C SER A 18 -4.70 8.04 18.88
N TRP A 19 -4.59 9.09 18.06
CA TRP A 19 -3.32 9.81 17.89
C TRP A 19 -2.85 10.45 19.20
N ALA A 20 -3.76 11.13 19.90
CA ALA A 20 -3.44 11.84 21.15
C ALA A 20 -3.04 10.90 22.29
N GLU A 21 -3.70 9.76 22.44
CA GLU A 21 -3.40 8.72 23.42
C GLU A 21 -2.02 8.08 23.21
N ASN A 22 -1.57 8.04 21.95
CA ASN A 22 -0.21 7.63 21.60
C ASN A 22 0.81 8.78 21.62
N GLY A 23 0.48 9.92 22.22
CA GLY A 23 1.38 11.06 22.37
C GLY A 23 1.68 11.78 21.06
N MET A 24 0.79 11.70 20.08
CA MET A 24 0.99 12.26 18.74
C MET A 24 -0.13 13.22 18.36
N VAL A 25 0.20 14.12 17.44
CA VAL A 25 -0.75 14.97 16.70
C VAL A 25 -0.57 14.66 15.22
N HIS A 26 -1.62 14.13 14.58
CA HIS A 26 -1.63 13.92 13.13
C HIS A 26 -1.56 15.27 12.42
N LEU A 27 -0.73 15.37 11.40
CA LEU A 27 -0.54 16.59 10.61
C LEU A 27 -0.90 16.40 9.14
N SER A 28 -0.47 15.31 8.52
CA SER A 28 -0.60 15.08 7.08
C SER A 28 -0.69 13.60 6.80
N SER A 29 -1.45 13.21 5.80
CA SER A 29 -1.55 11.82 5.34
C SER A 29 -0.70 11.57 4.11
N LEU A 30 -0.19 10.34 4.00
CA LEU A 30 0.60 9.86 2.88
C LEU A 30 0.00 8.52 2.41
N ILE A 31 0.00 8.30 1.10
CA ILE A 31 -0.47 7.06 0.48
C ILE A 31 0.56 6.53 -0.51
N THR A 32 0.44 5.25 -0.87
CA THR A 32 1.09 4.69 -2.05
C THR A 32 0.12 4.69 -3.22
N ASP A 33 0.63 4.46 -4.44
CA ASP A 33 -0.20 4.12 -5.58
C ASP A 33 -0.82 2.72 -5.45
N SER A 34 -1.65 2.34 -6.41
CA SER A 34 -2.39 1.07 -6.40
C SER A 34 -1.44 -0.12 -6.43
N TYR A 35 -1.77 -1.12 -5.64
CA TYR A 35 -1.07 -2.40 -5.63
C TYR A 35 -1.55 -3.31 -6.75
N ASP A 36 -0.59 -3.96 -7.38
CA ASP A 36 -0.76 -4.91 -8.46
C ASP A 36 0.19 -6.11 -8.26
N ILE A 37 0.10 -7.15 -9.09
CA ILE A 37 0.94 -8.34 -8.98
C ILE A 37 2.07 -8.22 -10.00
N TYR A 38 3.33 -8.24 -9.52
CA TYR A 38 4.53 -8.36 -10.33
C TYR A 38 5.11 -9.75 -10.13
N ALA A 39 5.29 -10.53 -11.20
CA ALA A 39 5.68 -11.93 -11.09
C ALA A 39 6.62 -12.37 -12.24
N THR A 40 7.22 -13.54 -12.06
CA THR A 40 8.01 -14.22 -13.10
C THR A 40 7.12 -14.94 -14.12
N PHE A 41 5.81 -14.93 -13.92
CA PHE A 41 4.80 -15.60 -14.73
C PHE A 41 3.55 -14.70 -14.87
N PRO A 42 2.79 -14.81 -15.97
CA PRO A 42 1.55 -14.05 -16.15
C PRO A 42 0.45 -14.61 -15.23
N VAL A 43 -0.32 -13.71 -14.59
CA VAL A 43 -1.51 -14.05 -13.80
C VAL A 43 -2.74 -13.65 -14.61
N LYS A 44 -3.44 -14.65 -15.17
CA LYS A 44 -4.66 -14.46 -15.97
C LYS A 44 -5.92 -14.82 -15.21
N THR A 45 -5.77 -15.73 -14.26
CA THR A 45 -6.83 -16.21 -13.38
C THR A 45 -6.29 -16.36 -11.96
N MET A 46 -7.16 -16.45 -10.98
CA MET A 46 -6.76 -16.70 -9.59
C MET A 46 -6.09 -18.07 -9.41
N ALA A 47 -6.39 -19.05 -10.28
CA ALA A 47 -5.75 -20.35 -10.24
C ALA A 47 -4.25 -20.31 -10.54
N ASP A 48 -3.76 -19.30 -11.27
CA ASP A 48 -2.34 -19.14 -11.59
C ASP A 48 -1.50 -18.82 -10.33
N LEU A 49 -2.15 -18.37 -9.25
CA LEU A 49 -1.50 -18.08 -7.97
C LEU A 49 -1.34 -19.31 -7.08
N GLN A 50 -1.98 -20.45 -7.41
CA GLN A 50 -1.90 -21.64 -6.57
C GLN A 50 -0.47 -22.17 -6.44
N ASN A 51 -0.07 -22.42 -5.19
CA ASN A 51 1.27 -22.89 -4.82
C ASN A 51 2.42 -21.93 -5.16
N ARG A 52 2.12 -20.69 -5.52
CA ARG A 52 3.12 -19.65 -5.75
C ARG A 52 3.50 -18.93 -4.46
N LYS A 53 4.74 -18.51 -4.35
CA LYS A 53 5.24 -17.70 -3.24
C LYS A 53 5.39 -16.26 -3.68
N LEU A 54 4.70 -15.35 -3.03
CA LEU A 54 4.73 -13.92 -3.34
C LEU A 54 5.14 -13.10 -2.12
N ASN A 55 6.01 -12.12 -2.30
CA ASN A 55 6.28 -11.15 -1.25
C ASN A 55 5.00 -10.34 -1.00
N ALA A 56 4.50 -10.39 0.22
CA ALA A 56 3.32 -9.67 0.66
C ALA A 56 3.38 -9.47 2.18
N PRO A 57 4.03 -8.38 2.65
CA PRO A 57 4.25 -8.15 4.07
C PRO A 57 2.99 -7.64 4.77
N GLY A 58 2.90 -7.94 6.08
CA GLY A 58 1.88 -7.39 6.95
C GLY A 58 0.46 -7.63 6.42
N THR A 59 -0.36 -6.59 6.41
CA THR A 59 -1.77 -6.67 5.99
C THR A 59 -1.96 -6.99 4.51
N SER A 60 -0.95 -6.75 3.65
CA SER A 60 -1.03 -7.11 2.23
C SER A 60 -1.14 -8.64 2.01
N ALA A 61 -0.66 -9.45 2.96
CA ALA A 61 -0.82 -10.89 2.94
C ALA A 61 -2.29 -11.33 2.93
N ASN A 62 -3.20 -10.53 3.47
CA ASN A 62 -4.63 -10.83 3.48
C ASN A 62 -5.22 -10.97 2.07
N TRP A 63 -4.69 -10.22 1.10
CA TRP A 63 -5.11 -10.31 -0.29
C TRP A 63 -4.73 -11.63 -0.97
N LEU A 64 -3.74 -12.35 -0.44
CA LEU A 64 -3.33 -13.65 -0.95
C LEU A 64 -4.05 -14.83 -0.27
N ARG A 65 -4.83 -14.57 0.78
CA ARG A 65 -5.64 -15.61 1.41
C ARG A 65 -6.66 -16.15 0.42
N GLU A 66 -6.95 -17.44 0.51
CA GLU A 66 -7.89 -18.19 -0.35
C GLU A 66 -7.49 -18.24 -1.84
N THR A 67 -6.37 -17.63 -2.25
CA THR A 67 -5.85 -17.74 -3.61
C THR A 67 -5.01 -19.01 -3.84
N GLY A 68 -4.62 -19.67 -2.77
CA GLY A 68 -3.65 -20.77 -2.80
C GLY A 68 -2.17 -20.30 -2.90
N ALA A 69 -1.93 -19.02 -2.95
CA ALA A 69 -0.58 -18.46 -2.84
C ALA A 69 -0.09 -18.45 -1.40
N THR A 70 1.22 -18.53 -1.22
CA THR A 70 1.88 -18.39 0.08
C THR A 70 2.49 -16.98 0.18
N PRO A 71 1.98 -16.12 1.06
CA PRO A 71 2.61 -14.83 1.31
C PRO A 71 3.94 -15.01 2.04
N VAL A 72 4.95 -14.30 1.60
CA VAL A 72 6.27 -14.25 2.23
C VAL A 72 6.50 -12.84 2.73
N ASP A 73 6.75 -12.72 4.03
CA ASP A 73 7.05 -11.43 4.65
C ASP A 73 8.44 -10.92 4.24
N GLY A 74 8.65 -9.64 4.29
CA GLY A 74 9.93 -9.00 3.97
C GLY A 74 9.78 -7.54 3.55
N ALA A 75 10.89 -6.83 3.56
CA ALA A 75 10.92 -5.44 3.12
C ALA A 75 11.04 -5.33 1.59
N LEU A 76 10.49 -4.27 1.01
CA LEU A 76 10.55 -3.97 -0.43
C LEU A 76 11.99 -4.03 -0.98
N THR A 77 12.98 -3.66 -0.18
CA THR A 77 14.41 -3.69 -0.52
C THR A 77 14.96 -5.10 -0.72
N THR A 78 14.27 -6.14 -0.26
CA THR A 78 14.70 -7.54 -0.41
C THR A 78 14.01 -8.27 -1.56
N TYR A 79 12.97 -7.69 -2.16
CA TYR A 79 12.15 -8.38 -3.18
C TYR A 79 12.94 -8.77 -4.43
N TYR A 80 13.82 -7.88 -4.91
CA TYR A 80 14.69 -8.19 -6.05
C TYR A 80 15.48 -9.49 -5.82
N THR A 81 16.18 -9.57 -4.70
CA THR A 81 16.99 -10.75 -4.35
C THR A 81 16.12 -11.98 -4.11
N ASN A 82 15.01 -11.84 -3.42
CA ASN A 82 14.11 -12.97 -3.16
C ASN A 82 13.59 -13.60 -4.46
N ILE A 83 13.20 -12.77 -5.43
CA ILE A 83 12.71 -13.24 -6.72
C ILE A 83 13.87 -13.79 -7.57
N GLN A 84 14.98 -13.07 -7.65
CA GLN A 84 16.18 -13.51 -8.40
C GLN A 84 16.70 -14.88 -7.96
N THR A 85 16.66 -15.17 -6.65
CA THR A 85 17.13 -16.43 -6.08
C THR A 85 16.06 -17.52 -5.99
N GLY A 86 14.81 -17.23 -6.41
CA GLY A 86 13.71 -18.19 -6.39
C GLY A 86 13.11 -18.45 -4.99
N VAL A 87 13.40 -17.61 -4.00
CA VAL A 87 12.74 -17.65 -2.69
C VAL A 87 11.27 -17.32 -2.85
N THR A 88 10.96 -16.33 -3.71
CA THR A 88 9.62 -15.98 -4.14
C THR A 88 9.56 -15.91 -5.67
N GLU A 89 8.37 -15.95 -6.24
CA GLU A 89 8.13 -15.90 -7.69
C GLU A 89 7.49 -14.58 -8.12
N GLY A 90 7.28 -13.66 -7.18
CA GLY A 90 6.69 -12.36 -7.43
C GLY A 90 6.39 -11.59 -6.16
N THR A 91 5.64 -10.53 -6.30
CA THR A 91 5.24 -9.65 -5.21
C THR A 91 3.90 -8.98 -5.48
N LEU A 92 3.17 -8.70 -4.41
CA LEU A 92 2.05 -7.77 -4.40
C LEU A 92 2.61 -6.40 -3.99
N SER A 93 2.68 -5.45 -4.93
CA SER A 93 3.36 -4.17 -4.71
C SER A 93 2.85 -3.08 -5.67
N PHE A 94 3.46 -1.91 -5.63
CA PHE A 94 3.03 -0.69 -6.30
C PHE A 94 4.13 -0.10 -7.19
N ALA A 95 3.75 0.53 -8.30
CA ALA A 95 4.67 0.93 -9.38
C ALA A 95 5.78 1.89 -8.90
N SER A 96 5.42 2.87 -8.06
CA SER A 96 6.40 3.85 -7.55
C SER A 96 7.46 3.23 -6.62
N GLY A 97 7.20 2.06 -6.04
CA GLY A 97 8.15 1.29 -5.25
C GLY A 97 8.95 0.27 -6.09
N ILE A 98 8.32 -0.31 -7.10
CA ILE A 98 8.94 -1.32 -7.97
C ILE A 98 10.02 -0.71 -8.88
N LEU A 99 9.79 0.48 -9.43
CA LEU A 99 10.76 1.13 -10.31
C LEU A 99 12.13 1.33 -9.65
N PRO A 100 12.26 2.03 -8.49
CA PRO A 100 13.56 2.30 -7.88
C PRO A 100 14.26 1.04 -7.35
N THR A 101 13.49 0.00 -7.01
CA THR A 101 14.05 -1.28 -6.55
C THR A 101 14.38 -2.26 -7.68
N ARG A 102 14.06 -1.89 -8.92
CA ARG A 102 14.31 -2.64 -10.15
C ARG A 102 13.68 -4.05 -10.16
N VAL A 103 12.71 -4.29 -9.33
CA VAL A 103 12.03 -5.60 -9.21
C VAL A 103 11.43 -6.06 -10.55
N TYR A 104 11.01 -5.13 -11.40
CA TYR A 104 10.49 -5.43 -12.75
C TYR A 104 11.48 -6.17 -13.65
N GLU A 105 12.80 -6.12 -13.37
CA GLU A 105 13.80 -6.85 -14.15
C GLU A 105 13.80 -8.36 -13.87
N VAL A 106 13.40 -8.74 -12.65
CA VAL A 106 13.33 -10.13 -12.19
C VAL A 106 11.90 -10.65 -12.10
N ALA A 107 10.91 -9.77 -12.20
CA ALA A 107 9.47 -10.05 -12.26
C ALA A 107 8.84 -9.26 -13.41
N PRO A 108 9.09 -9.66 -14.67
CA PRO A 108 8.74 -8.87 -15.85
C PRO A 108 7.26 -8.93 -16.24
N GLU A 109 6.45 -9.70 -15.53
CA GLU A 109 5.02 -9.85 -15.79
C GLU A 109 4.22 -9.07 -14.75
N LEU A 110 3.61 -7.98 -15.17
CA LEU A 110 2.68 -7.20 -14.34
C LEU A 110 1.25 -7.58 -14.69
N THR A 111 0.49 -8.01 -13.70
CA THR A 111 -0.96 -8.12 -13.80
C THR A 111 -1.61 -7.02 -12.98
N ARG A 112 -2.29 -6.10 -13.66
CA ARG A 112 -3.08 -5.04 -13.01
C ARG A 112 -4.33 -5.65 -12.41
N VAL A 113 -4.42 -5.56 -11.10
CA VAL A 113 -5.56 -6.06 -10.32
C VAL A 113 -6.37 -4.93 -9.71
N GLY A 114 -5.76 -3.78 -9.53
CA GLY A 114 -6.45 -2.56 -9.12
C GLY A 114 -7.13 -2.69 -7.75
N ILE A 115 -6.43 -3.27 -6.78
CA ILE A 115 -6.96 -3.41 -5.40
C ILE A 115 -6.82 -2.13 -4.57
N GLY A 116 -6.25 -1.07 -5.17
CA GLY A 116 -6.07 0.22 -4.53
C GLY A 116 -4.79 0.32 -3.71
N SER A 117 -4.62 1.44 -3.03
CA SER A 117 -3.53 1.65 -2.07
C SER A 117 -3.78 0.83 -0.81
N MET A 118 -2.76 0.10 -0.37
CA MET A 118 -2.82 -0.70 0.86
C MET A 118 -1.99 -0.10 2.00
N TYR A 119 -1.27 0.96 1.73
CA TYR A 119 -0.46 1.64 2.72
C TYR A 119 -0.95 3.07 2.90
N PHE A 120 -1.30 3.38 4.13
CA PHE A 120 -1.58 4.71 4.63
C PHE A 120 -0.56 5.03 5.70
N GLY A 121 0.15 6.11 5.52
CA GLY A 121 1.08 6.65 6.49
C GLY A 121 0.73 8.10 6.80
N GLY A 122 1.51 8.73 7.65
CA GLY A 122 1.31 10.12 7.95
C GLY A 122 2.55 10.79 8.52
N ILE A 123 2.51 12.10 8.52
CA ILE A 123 3.42 12.92 9.29
C ILE A 123 2.70 13.29 10.59
N ALA A 124 3.31 12.96 11.70
CA ALA A 124 2.80 13.31 13.01
C ALA A 124 3.86 14.04 13.82
N ALA A 125 3.43 14.94 14.70
CA ALA A 125 4.30 15.59 15.66
C ALA A 125 4.12 14.96 17.04
N ASN A 126 5.18 14.95 17.86
CA ASN A 126 5.04 14.69 19.27
C ASN A 126 4.06 15.70 19.89
N LYS A 127 3.10 15.21 20.67
CA LYS A 127 2.00 16.04 21.19
C LYS A 127 2.49 17.15 22.11
N ASP A 128 3.35 16.83 23.07
CA ASP A 128 3.82 17.82 24.04
C ASP A 128 4.68 18.91 23.37
N PHE A 129 5.49 18.50 22.39
CA PHE A 129 6.25 19.45 21.57
C PHE A 129 5.31 20.37 20.80
N PHE A 130 4.32 19.81 20.08
CA PHE A 130 3.41 20.58 19.26
C PHE A 130 2.55 21.54 20.11
N ASP A 131 2.03 21.09 21.22
CA ASP A 131 1.21 21.88 22.15
C ASP A 131 2.02 23.00 22.81
N GLY A 132 3.32 22.81 23.00
CA GLY A 132 4.25 23.82 23.52
C GLY A 132 4.65 24.91 22.53
N LEU A 133 4.32 24.75 21.25
CA LEU A 133 4.63 25.76 20.22
C LEU A 133 3.66 26.96 20.30
N PRO A 134 4.13 28.17 19.94
CA PRO A 134 3.26 29.33 19.76
C PRO A 134 2.15 29.07 18.73
N GLU A 135 0.94 29.57 18.98
CA GLU A 135 -0.21 29.37 18.09
C GLU A 135 0.05 29.67 16.61
N PRO A 136 0.74 30.78 16.22
CA PRO A 136 1.04 31.01 14.81
C PRO A 136 1.89 29.91 14.15
N VAL A 137 2.78 29.27 14.94
CA VAL A 137 3.63 28.18 14.46
C VAL A 137 2.80 26.91 14.25
N ARG A 138 1.92 26.57 15.20
CA ARG A 138 0.99 25.43 15.06
C ARG A 138 0.09 25.58 13.85
N THR A 139 -0.46 26.78 13.64
CA THR A 139 -1.29 27.09 12.47
C THR A 139 -0.51 26.90 11.18
N ALA A 140 0.69 27.49 11.08
CA ALA A 140 1.55 27.34 9.90
C ALA A 140 1.93 25.87 9.62
N MET A 141 2.20 25.09 10.68
CA MET A 141 2.48 23.64 10.53
C MET A 141 1.27 22.89 9.99
N ARG A 142 0.05 23.18 10.45
CA ARG A 142 -1.18 22.54 9.94
C ARG A 142 -1.45 22.92 8.48
N GLU A 143 -1.28 24.19 8.13
CA GLU A 143 -1.46 24.66 6.75
C GLU A 143 -0.45 24.02 5.79
N ALA A 144 0.82 23.97 6.19
CA ALA A 144 1.87 23.30 5.41
C ALA A 144 1.61 21.79 5.27
N ALA A 145 1.15 21.15 6.34
CA ALA A 145 0.83 19.73 6.34
C ALA A 145 -0.33 19.40 5.40
N LYS A 146 -1.40 20.20 5.42
CA LYS A 146 -2.53 20.05 4.49
C LYS A 146 -2.10 20.22 3.03
N ALA A 147 -1.29 21.25 2.75
CA ALA A 147 -0.72 21.42 1.41
C ALA A 147 0.17 20.23 0.99
N THR A 148 0.89 19.62 1.94
CA THR A 148 1.72 18.44 1.71
C THR A 148 0.87 17.22 1.35
N SER A 149 -0.25 16.96 2.03
CA SER A 149 -1.15 15.84 1.70
C SER A 149 -1.64 15.94 0.25
N ILE A 150 -2.10 17.12 -0.16
CA ILE A 150 -2.60 17.34 -1.52
C ILE A 150 -1.48 17.14 -2.55
N ALA A 151 -0.34 17.82 -2.34
CA ALA A 151 0.80 17.71 -3.25
C ALA A 151 1.36 16.29 -3.34
N HIS A 152 1.32 15.53 -2.24
CA HIS A 152 1.74 14.12 -2.24
C HIS A 152 0.81 13.25 -3.09
N GLY A 153 -0.50 13.44 -3.00
CA GLY A 153 -1.46 12.70 -3.81
C GLY A 153 -1.22 12.87 -5.31
N ASP A 154 -1.04 14.12 -5.75
CA ASP A 154 -0.75 14.45 -7.13
C ASP A 154 0.61 13.87 -7.57
N TYR A 155 1.64 14.05 -6.74
CA TYR A 155 2.98 13.53 -7.01
C TYR A 155 3.02 12.00 -7.16
N VAL A 156 2.31 11.27 -6.29
CA VAL A 156 2.25 9.79 -6.37
C VAL A 156 1.57 9.33 -7.64
N ALA A 157 0.50 10.01 -8.08
CA ALA A 157 -0.19 9.68 -9.32
C ALA A 157 0.72 9.88 -10.56
N GLU A 158 1.43 11.01 -10.61
CA GLU A 158 2.40 11.29 -11.68
C GLU A 158 3.59 10.32 -11.64
N LEU A 159 4.11 10.02 -10.45
CA LEU A 159 5.22 9.09 -10.25
C LEU A 159 4.83 7.68 -10.71
N ALA A 160 3.63 7.21 -10.36
CA ALA A 160 3.15 5.89 -10.76
C ALA A 160 2.99 5.77 -12.28
N ALA A 161 2.45 6.83 -12.94
CA ALA A 161 2.32 6.87 -14.39
C ALA A 161 3.70 6.80 -15.08
N ARG A 162 4.63 7.67 -14.65
CA ARG A 162 5.99 7.67 -15.17
C ARG A 162 6.73 6.35 -14.92
N ALA A 163 6.57 5.78 -13.73
CA ALA A 163 7.19 4.49 -13.40
C ALA A 163 6.68 3.38 -14.32
N MET A 164 5.38 3.40 -14.64
CA MET A 164 4.80 2.43 -15.57
C MET A 164 5.38 2.56 -16.99
N ASP A 165 5.48 3.78 -17.49
CA ASP A 165 6.05 4.04 -18.83
C ASP A 165 7.52 3.60 -18.91
N GLU A 166 8.33 3.91 -17.90
CA GLU A 166 9.74 3.54 -17.82
C GLU A 166 9.92 2.02 -17.75
N MET A 167 9.15 1.33 -16.92
CA MET A 167 9.22 -0.13 -16.77
C MET A 167 8.76 -0.85 -18.06
N GLN A 168 7.71 -0.37 -18.71
CA GLN A 168 7.26 -0.92 -20.01
C GLN A 168 8.31 -0.71 -21.10
N ALA A 169 8.94 0.45 -21.16
CA ALA A 169 10.05 0.71 -22.08
C ALA A 169 11.26 -0.20 -21.82
N ALA A 170 11.44 -0.64 -20.56
CA ALA A 170 12.47 -1.60 -20.16
C ALA A 170 12.06 -3.08 -20.32
N GLY A 171 10.87 -3.37 -20.86
CA GLY A 171 10.43 -4.74 -21.18
C GLY A 171 9.40 -5.34 -20.22
N LEU A 172 8.83 -4.57 -19.29
CA LEU A 172 7.73 -5.04 -18.46
C LEU A 172 6.49 -5.33 -19.33
N THR A 173 5.99 -6.55 -19.26
CA THR A 173 4.72 -6.94 -19.90
C THR A 173 3.56 -6.58 -18.96
N VAL A 174 2.58 -5.84 -19.46
CA VAL A 174 1.42 -5.43 -18.66
C VAL A 174 0.16 -6.14 -19.15
N SER A 175 -0.52 -6.80 -18.25
CA SER A 175 -1.83 -7.42 -18.46
C SER A 175 -2.85 -6.91 -17.44
N GLN A 176 -4.13 -7.12 -17.71
CA GLN A 176 -5.22 -6.77 -16.81
C GLN A 176 -5.90 -8.06 -16.35
N LEU A 177 -6.10 -8.20 -15.03
CA LEU A 177 -6.93 -9.30 -14.53
C LEU A 177 -8.38 -9.07 -14.99
N PRO A 178 -9.05 -10.08 -15.60
CA PRO A 178 -10.45 -9.95 -16.00
C PRO A 178 -11.35 -9.58 -14.81
N ASP A 179 -12.35 -8.74 -15.04
CA ASP A 179 -13.27 -8.29 -14.00
C ASP A 179 -13.97 -9.43 -13.28
N GLU A 180 -14.30 -10.51 -14.01
CA GLU A 180 -14.88 -11.72 -13.41
C GLU A 180 -13.93 -12.40 -12.42
N GLU A 181 -12.65 -12.50 -12.76
CA GLU A 181 -11.63 -13.06 -11.87
C GLU A 181 -11.36 -12.16 -10.68
N LYS A 182 -11.34 -10.85 -10.89
CA LYS A 182 -11.24 -9.88 -9.81
C LYS A 182 -12.44 -9.98 -8.85
N ALA A 183 -13.65 -10.10 -9.38
CA ALA A 183 -14.85 -10.28 -8.57
C ALA A 183 -14.81 -11.59 -7.76
N LYS A 184 -14.37 -12.71 -8.35
CA LYS A 184 -14.15 -13.98 -7.64
C LYS A 184 -13.14 -13.79 -6.50
N TRP A 185 -12.04 -13.11 -6.77
CA TRP A 185 -11.01 -12.83 -5.77
C TRP A 185 -11.57 -12.05 -4.58
N VAL A 186 -12.17 -10.88 -4.85
CA VAL A 186 -12.72 -10.02 -3.81
C VAL A 186 -13.79 -10.73 -2.98
N ASN A 187 -14.69 -11.48 -3.64
CA ASN A 187 -15.76 -12.23 -2.95
C ASN A 187 -15.24 -13.45 -2.16
N GLY A 188 -14.06 -13.94 -2.51
CA GLY A 188 -13.41 -15.06 -1.81
C GLY A 188 -12.54 -14.62 -0.63
N LEU A 189 -12.32 -13.31 -0.44
CA LEU A 189 -11.52 -12.83 0.69
C LEU A 189 -12.22 -13.10 2.02
N PRO A 190 -11.47 -13.58 3.03
CA PRO A 190 -12.04 -13.80 4.36
C PRO A 190 -12.41 -12.48 5.02
N ASN A 191 -13.39 -12.51 5.91
CA ASN A 191 -13.62 -11.39 6.82
C ASN A 191 -12.40 -11.22 7.73
N ILE A 192 -11.72 -10.08 7.62
CA ILE A 192 -10.54 -9.76 8.42
C ILE A 192 -10.85 -8.78 9.56
N ILE A 193 -12.04 -8.18 9.53
CA ILE A 193 -12.43 -7.12 10.47
C ILE A 193 -12.75 -7.73 11.83
N GLU A 194 -13.64 -8.74 11.88
CA GLU A 194 -14.03 -9.37 13.15
C GLU A 194 -12.83 -9.98 13.90
N PRO A 195 -11.96 -10.82 13.27
CA PRO A 195 -10.77 -11.33 13.95
C PRO A 195 -9.81 -10.24 14.39
N TRP A 196 -9.73 -9.12 13.68
CA TRP A 196 -8.91 -7.99 14.07
C TRP A 196 -9.48 -7.27 15.31
N LEU A 197 -10.79 -7.02 15.34
CA LEU A 197 -11.46 -6.44 16.51
C LEU A 197 -11.29 -7.33 17.76
N GLU A 198 -11.42 -8.66 17.63
CA GLU A 198 -11.16 -9.59 18.73
C GLU A 198 -9.72 -9.49 19.25
N GLN A 199 -8.73 -9.34 18.37
CA GLN A 199 -7.32 -9.20 18.74
C GLN A 199 -7.02 -7.87 19.44
N THR A 200 -7.71 -6.81 19.06
CA THR A 200 -7.53 -5.47 19.67
C THR A 200 -8.32 -5.32 20.98
N GLY A 201 -9.21 -6.26 21.29
CA GLY A 201 -10.07 -6.18 22.48
C GLY A 201 -11.22 -5.20 22.35
N GLU A 202 -11.58 -4.83 21.11
CA GLU A 202 -12.66 -3.90 20.77
C GLU A 202 -13.96 -4.60 20.31
N ALA A 203 -14.03 -5.93 20.44
CA ALA A 203 -15.20 -6.74 20.09
C ALA A 203 -16.18 -6.89 21.27
#